data_897ef55df564abb931a237e9687fc7e2
#
_entry.id   897ef55df564abb931a237e9687fc7e2
#
_cell.length_a   1.000
_cell.length_b   1.000
_cell.length_c   1.000
_cell.angle_alpha   90.00
_cell.angle_beta   90.00
_cell.angle_gamma   90.00
#
_symmetry.space_group_name_H-M   'P 1'
#
loop_
_entity.id
_entity.type
_entity.pdbx_description
1 polymer ?
#
loop_
_entity_poly.entity_id
_entity_poly.type
_entity_poly.pdbx_seq_one_letter_code
_entity_poly.pdbx_strand_id
1 'polypeptide(L)'
;MPEEKKFYLTKQGLEKIKKEYQDLKSLKLAKTKGEIPKIWHSEDINPEYLSFREDLSFLETRIAELENILKNVDLIKPPPKEKRGFVNLGAKVLVKVDGQTDEFEIVGSLEANPSLGKISNESRWGKSSWDTEPETRLLFLLPFRQFIKLKK
;
A
#
# COMPACT_ATOMS: atom_id res chain seq x y z
N MET A 1 -8.00 23.76 -5.05
CA MET A 1 -6.91 22.89 -5.57
C MET A 1 -7.17 21.48 -5.03
N PRO A 2 -7.19 20.47 -5.85
CA PRO A 2 -7.27 19.13 -5.32
C PRO A 2 -6.03 18.89 -4.47
N GLU A 3 -6.22 18.50 -3.21
CA GLU A 3 -5.11 18.07 -2.36
C GLU A 3 -4.44 16.88 -3.04
N GLU A 4 -3.16 17.00 -3.35
CA GLU A 4 -2.38 15.90 -3.90
C GLU A 4 -2.39 14.76 -2.88
N LYS A 5 -2.94 13.62 -3.29
CA LYS A 5 -3.06 12.45 -2.43
C LYS A 5 -1.66 11.98 -2.03
N LYS A 6 -1.30 12.17 -0.75
CA LYS A 6 -0.04 11.67 -0.21
C LYS A 6 -0.12 10.16 0.04
N PHE A 7 0.96 9.47 -0.28
CA PHE A 7 1.09 8.03 -0.04
C PHE A 7 2.08 7.79 1.09
N TYR A 8 1.60 7.18 2.16
CA TYR A 8 2.43 6.87 3.32
C TYR A 8 3.04 5.49 3.16
N LEU A 9 4.37 5.41 3.20
CA LEU A 9 5.12 4.16 3.04
C LEU A 9 6.20 4.02 4.11
N THR A 10 6.45 2.78 4.52
CA THR A 10 7.65 2.43 5.28
C THR A 10 8.87 2.48 4.35
N LYS A 11 10.08 2.48 4.92
CA LYS A 11 11.31 2.36 4.10
C LYS A 11 11.30 1.10 3.24
N GLN A 12 10.87 -0.03 3.82
CA GLN A 12 10.77 -1.30 3.10
C GLN A 12 9.72 -1.25 1.97
N GLY A 13 8.58 -0.62 2.23
CA GLY A 13 7.55 -0.41 1.22
C GLY A 13 8.04 0.46 0.07
N LEU A 14 8.75 1.54 0.37
CA LEU A 14 9.35 2.40 -0.65
C LEU A 14 10.38 1.65 -1.51
N GLU A 15 11.23 0.82 -0.90
CA GLU A 15 12.20 0.01 -1.64
C GLU A 15 11.51 -1.00 -2.56
N LYS A 16 10.44 -1.65 -2.11
CA LYS A 16 9.64 -2.56 -2.95
C LYS A 16 9.02 -1.84 -4.14
N ILE A 17 8.41 -0.68 -3.92
CA ILE A 17 7.82 0.14 -5.00
C ILE A 17 8.88 0.59 -6.01
N LYS A 18 10.05 1.04 -5.54
CA LYS A 18 11.16 1.41 -6.43
C LYS A 18 11.65 0.24 -7.27
N LYS A 19 11.77 -0.93 -6.67
CA LYS A 19 12.18 -2.15 -7.38
C LYS A 19 11.14 -2.54 -8.43
N GLU A 20 9.85 -2.61 -8.05
CA GLU A 20 8.77 -2.89 -9.00
C GLU A 20 8.78 -1.92 -10.18
N TYR A 21 8.97 -0.63 -9.92
CA TYR A 21 9.06 0.39 -10.95
C TYR A 21 10.22 0.14 -11.93
N GLN A 22 11.42 -0.20 -11.42
CA GLN A 22 12.57 -0.50 -12.25
C GLN A 22 12.37 -1.78 -13.06
N ASP A 23 11.82 -2.81 -12.44
CA ASP A 23 11.55 -4.10 -13.09
C ASP A 23 10.55 -3.92 -14.26
N LEU A 24 9.47 -3.17 -14.04
CA LEU A 24 8.48 -2.89 -15.08
C LEU A 24 9.04 -2.01 -16.21
N LYS A 25 9.89 -1.04 -15.90
CA LYS A 25 10.58 -0.25 -16.94
C LYS A 25 11.49 -1.11 -17.80
N SER A 26 12.24 -2.01 -17.17
CA SER A 26 13.10 -2.95 -17.88
C SER A 26 12.30 -3.90 -18.76
N LEU A 27 11.17 -4.41 -18.24
CA LEU A 27 10.25 -5.25 -18.98
C LEU A 27 9.63 -4.53 -20.19
N LYS A 28 9.19 -3.28 -20.01
CA LYS A 28 8.69 -2.44 -21.09
C LYS A 28 9.73 -2.25 -22.17
N LEU A 29 10.97 -1.93 -21.78
CA LEU A 29 12.09 -1.75 -22.71
C LEU A 29 12.40 -3.03 -23.49
N ALA A 30 12.42 -4.18 -22.81
CA ALA A 30 12.63 -5.48 -23.45
C ALA A 30 11.54 -5.81 -24.47
N LYS A 31 10.26 -5.57 -24.11
CA LYS A 31 9.12 -5.77 -25.03
C LYS A 31 9.19 -4.84 -26.24
N THR A 32 9.57 -3.57 -26.08
CA THR A 32 9.63 -2.59 -27.17
C THR A 32 10.86 -2.74 -28.07
N LYS A 33 11.93 -3.36 -27.56
CA LYS A 33 13.15 -3.67 -28.35
C LYS A 33 13.09 -5.05 -29.04
N GLY A 34 12.15 -5.91 -28.64
CA GLY A 34 11.95 -7.22 -29.23
C GLY A 34 11.26 -7.15 -30.60
N GLU A 35 10.98 -8.31 -31.16
CA GLU A 35 10.17 -8.39 -32.39
C GLU A 35 8.74 -7.93 -32.09
N ILE A 36 8.37 -6.80 -32.67
CA ILE A 36 6.99 -6.29 -32.58
C ILE A 36 6.15 -7.08 -33.59
N PRO A 37 5.02 -7.69 -33.17
CA PRO A 37 4.13 -8.38 -34.07
C PRO A 37 3.71 -7.47 -35.24
N LYS A 38 3.76 -7.99 -36.47
CA LYS A 38 3.46 -7.20 -37.66
C LYS A 38 1.96 -6.87 -37.68
N ILE A 39 1.67 -5.61 -38.02
CA ILE A 39 0.31 -5.21 -38.35
C ILE A 39 0.03 -5.75 -39.76
N TRP A 40 -0.94 -6.62 -39.89
CA TRP A 40 -1.38 -7.10 -41.17
C TRP A 40 -2.34 -6.04 -41.76
N HIS A 41 -2.07 -5.60 -42.97
CA HIS A 41 -2.89 -4.61 -43.69
C HIS A 41 -4.20 -5.19 -44.27
N SER A 42 -4.64 -6.35 -43.76
CA SER A 42 -5.93 -6.93 -44.15
C SER A 42 -6.96 -6.64 -43.07
N GLU A 43 -8.24 -6.75 -43.40
CA GLU A 43 -9.38 -6.51 -42.50
C GLU A 43 -9.38 -7.39 -41.24
N ASP A 44 -8.50 -8.40 -41.18
CA ASP A 44 -8.30 -9.27 -40.03
C ASP A 44 -7.29 -8.66 -39.08
N ILE A 45 -7.75 -8.31 -37.90
CA ILE A 45 -6.91 -7.79 -36.79
C ILE A 45 -6.03 -8.95 -36.28
N ASN A 46 -4.70 -8.78 -36.34
CA ASN A 46 -3.77 -9.78 -35.79
C ASN A 46 -3.95 -9.90 -34.28
N PRO A 47 -4.40 -11.06 -33.74
CA PRO A 47 -4.61 -11.25 -32.30
C PRO A 47 -3.33 -11.07 -31.48
N GLU A 48 -2.18 -11.43 -32.02
CA GLU A 48 -0.87 -11.25 -31.34
C GLU A 48 -0.52 -9.78 -31.16
N TYR A 49 -0.84 -8.97 -32.18
CA TYR A 49 -0.63 -7.52 -32.10
C TYR A 49 -1.56 -6.86 -31.07
N LEU A 50 -2.82 -7.30 -31.00
CA LEU A 50 -3.75 -6.81 -29.98
C LEU A 50 -3.26 -7.15 -28.59
N SER A 51 -2.90 -8.41 -28.34
CA SER A 51 -2.38 -8.86 -27.05
C SER A 51 -1.10 -8.10 -26.66
N PHE A 52 -0.20 -7.88 -27.63
CA PHE A 52 0.99 -7.06 -27.41
C PHE A 52 0.66 -5.62 -26.99
N ARG A 53 -0.32 -4.99 -27.64
CA ARG A 53 -0.77 -3.63 -27.30
C ARG A 53 -1.42 -3.57 -25.93
N GLU A 54 -2.25 -4.55 -25.59
CA GLU A 54 -2.91 -4.63 -24.27
C GLU A 54 -1.88 -4.76 -23.16
N ASP A 55 -0.91 -5.66 -23.33
CA ASP A 55 0.19 -5.85 -22.37
C ASP A 55 1.02 -4.57 -22.20
N LEU A 56 1.32 -3.89 -23.31
CA LEU A 56 2.09 -2.64 -23.26
C LEU A 56 1.32 -1.53 -22.55
N SER A 57 0.02 -1.40 -22.86
CA SER A 57 -0.86 -0.43 -22.19
C SER A 57 -0.97 -0.69 -20.67
N PHE A 58 -1.08 -1.95 -20.28
CA PHE A 58 -1.07 -2.34 -18.86
C PHE A 58 0.23 -1.95 -18.17
N LEU A 59 1.38 -2.25 -18.77
CA LEU A 59 2.70 -1.87 -18.24
C LEU A 59 2.83 -0.35 -18.11
N GLU A 60 2.41 0.41 -19.12
CA GLU A 60 2.46 1.87 -19.12
C GLU A 60 1.59 2.47 -18.02
N THR A 61 0.38 1.97 -17.87
CA THR A 61 -0.54 2.40 -16.80
C THR A 61 0.07 2.14 -15.43
N ARG A 62 0.61 0.94 -15.21
CA ARG A 62 1.21 0.59 -13.92
C ARG A 62 2.46 1.40 -13.62
N ILE A 63 3.31 1.64 -14.61
CA ILE A 63 4.49 2.50 -14.48
C ILE A 63 4.07 3.93 -14.08
N ALA A 64 3.05 4.49 -14.73
CA ALA A 64 2.54 5.83 -14.42
C ALA A 64 1.97 5.93 -12.99
N GLU A 65 1.24 4.89 -12.53
CA GLU A 65 0.77 4.79 -11.15
C GLU A 65 1.93 4.82 -10.15
N LEU A 66 2.96 3.99 -10.38
CA LEU A 66 4.13 3.92 -9.52
C LEU A 66 4.93 5.23 -9.52
N GLU A 67 5.03 5.92 -10.66
CA GLU A 67 5.63 7.26 -10.75
C GLU A 67 4.87 8.27 -9.89
N ASN A 68 3.54 8.26 -9.95
CA ASN A 68 2.72 9.14 -9.14
C ASN A 68 2.89 8.84 -7.64
N ILE A 69 2.93 7.57 -7.26
CA ILE A 69 3.20 7.17 -5.88
C ILE A 69 4.57 7.68 -5.43
N LEU A 70 5.63 7.45 -6.24
CA LEU A 70 7.00 7.86 -5.90
C LEU A 70 7.19 9.39 -5.82
N LYS A 71 6.40 10.16 -6.57
CA LYS A 71 6.41 11.64 -6.49
C LYS A 71 5.74 12.16 -5.22
N ASN A 72 4.69 11.49 -4.77
CA ASN A 72 3.83 11.93 -3.66
C ASN A 72 4.01 11.08 -2.39
N VAL A 73 5.14 10.39 -2.27
CA VAL A 73 5.43 9.54 -1.11
C VAL A 73 5.84 10.37 0.10
N ASP A 74 5.27 10.01 1.25
CA ASP A 74 5.69 10.49 2.57
C ASP A 74 6.13 9.28 3.41
N LEU A 75 7.36 9.33 3.94
CA LEU A 75 7.92 8.22 4.70
C LEU A 75 7.32 8.16 6.09
N ILE A 76 6.81 6.98 6.45
CA ILE A 76 6.38 6.69 7.80
C ILE A 76 7.61 6.70 8.71
N LYS A 77 7.62 7.65 9.65
CA LYS A 77 8.63 7.75 10.70
C LYS A 77 8.07 7.12 11.99
N PRO A 78 8.90 6.44 12.79
CA PRO A 78 8.45 5.98 14.09
C PRO A 78 7.96 7.17 14.92
N PRO A 79 6.86 7.01 15.67
CA PRO A 79 6.29 8.10 16.45
C PRO A 79 7.31 8.64 17.47
N PRO A 80 7.38 9.97 17.67
CA PRO A 80 8.26 10.58 18.65
C PRO A 80 7.92 10.04 20.06
N LYS A 81 8.90 10.09 20.97
CA LYS A 81 8.77 9.52 22.33
C LYS A 81 7.53 10.03 23.07
N GLU A 82 7.18 11.29 22.87
CA GLU A 82 6.03 11.96 23.49
C GLU A 82 4.68 11.42 23.00
N LYS A 83 4.63 10.92 21.76
CA LYS A 83 3.41 10.37 21.12
C LYS A 83 3.36 8.84 21.12
N ARG A 84 4.29 8.15 21.79
CA ARG A 84 4.30 6.68 21.86
C ARG A 84 3.14 6.08 22.67
N GLY A 85 2.44 6.91 23.42
CA GLY A 85 1.21 6.52 24.13
C GLY A 85 -0.05 6.51 23.25
N PHE A 86 0.02 6.96 22.00
CA PHE A 86 -1.14 7.07 21.11
C PHE A 86 -0.95 6.19 19.87
N VAL A 87 -2.08 5.74 19.30
CA VAL A 87 -2.09 4.99 18.04
C VAL A 87 -1.89 5.98 16.89
N ASN A 88 -0.72 5.93 16.28
CA ASN A 88 -0.33 6.78 15.16
C ASN A 88 0.19 5.93 13.99
N LEU A 89 0.35 6.57 12.84
CA LEU A 89 0.98 5.95 11.69
C LEU A 89 2.40 5.46 12.04
N GLY A 90 2.69 4.20 11.74
CA GLY A 90 3.94 3.52 12.13
C GLY A 90 3.94 2.95 13.56
N ALA A 91 2.85 3.07 14.31
CA ALA A 91 2.74 2.47 15.64
C ALA A 91 2.46 0.97 15.56
N LYS A 92 3.06 0.22 16.49
CA LYS A 92 2.73 -1.19 16.75
C LYS A 92 1.76 -1.28 17.92
N VAL A 93 0.63 -1.91 17.67
CA VAL A 93 -0.48 -1.99 18.63
C VAL A 93 -0.74 -3.45 18.99
N LEU A 94 -0.78 -3.73 20.29
CA LEU A 94 -1.19 -5.03 20.80
C LEU A 94 -2.69 -4.99 21.11
N VAL A 95 -3.44 -5.87 20.46
CA VAL A 95 -4.89 -5.99 20.63
C VAL A 95 -5.18 -7.32 21.31
N LYS A 96 -5.90 -7.27 22.43
CA LYS A 96 -6.32 -8.48 23.14
C LYS A 96 -7.77 -8.81 22.80
N VAL A 97 -8.00 -9.99 22.20
CA VAL A 97 -9.29 -10.51 21.79
C VAL A 97 -9.48 -11.90 22.40
N ASP A 98 -10.55 -12.11 23.13
CA ASP A 98 -10.90 -13.43 23.69
C ASP A 98 -9.73 -14.16 24.38
N GLY A 99 -8.87 -13.40 25.06
CA GLY A 99 -7.70 -13.92 25.75
C GLY A 99 -6.45 -14.11 24.88
N GLN A 100 -6.56 -13.98 23.57
CA GLN A 100 -5.44 -13.98 22.64
C GLN A 100 -4.94 -12.54 22.41
N THR A 101 -3.64 -12.40 22.18
CA THR A 101 -3.01 -11.10 21.93
C THR A 101 -2.40 -11.13 20.54
N ASP A 102 -2.90 -10.24 19.66
CA ASP A 102 -2.39 -10.05 18.32
C ASP A 102 -1.67 -8.70 18.21
N GLU A 103 -0.58 -8.67 17.45
CA GLU A 103 0.19 -7.46 17.16
C GLU A 103 -0.19 -6.94 15.77
N PHE A 104 -0.56 -5.65 15.71
CA PHE A 104 -0.84 -4.96 14.46
C PHE A 104 0.07 -3.75 14.30
N GLU A 105 0.46 -3.47 13.05
CA GLU A 105 1.21 -2.28 12.68
C GLU A 105 0.33 -1.37 11.82
N ILE A 106 0.27 -0.08 12.17
CA ILE A 106 -0.48 0.90 11.39
C ILE A 106 0.39 1.42 10.25
N VAL A 107 -0.01 1.13 9.03
CA VAL A 107 0.73 1.46 7.81
C VAL A 107 -0.13 2.27 6.84
N GLY A 108 0.47 2.75 5.76
CA GLY A 108 -0.30 3.36 4.66
C GLY A 108 -1.13 2.34 3.88
N SER A 109 -2.12 2.82 3.14
CA SER A 109 -3.08 1.97 2.40
C SER A 109 -2.41 1.03 1.41
N LEU A 110 -1.28 1.41 0.81
CA LEU A 110 -0.54 0.60 -0.16
C LEU A 110 0.19 -0.60 0.46
N GLU A 111 0.51 -0.55 1.74
CA GLU A 111 1.19 -1.62 2.47
C GLU A 111 0.26 -2.44 3.36
N ALA A 112 -1.02 -2.09 3.39
CA ALA A 112 -2.00 -2.76 4.23
C ALA A 112 -2.14 -4.23 3.82
N ASN A 113 -1.95 -5.10 4.79
CA ASN A 113 -2.18 -6.54 4.67
C ASN A 113 -2.60 -7.10 6.03
N PRO A 114 -3.90 -7.22 6.28
CA PRO A 114 -4.41 -7.70 7.57
C PRO A 114 -3.90 -9.09 7.95
N SER A 115 -3.66 -9.97 6.98
CA SER A 115 -3.11 -11.31 7.22
C SER A 115 -1.69 -11.27 7.79
N LEU A 116 -0.95 -10.20 7.57
CA LEU A 116 0.38 -9.95 8.11
C LEU A 116 0.38 -8.97 9.29
N GLY A 117 -0.79 -8.66 9.84
CA GLY A 117 -0.94 -7.71 10.94
C GLY A 117 -0.71 -6.24 10.52
N LYS A 118 -0.76 -5.91 9.22
CA LYS A 118 -0.60 -4.53 8.74
C LYS A 118 -1.94 -3.92 8.41
N ILE A 119 -2.34 -2.92 9.18
CA ILE A 119 -3.64 -2.26 9.05
C ILE A 119 -3.46 -0.87 8.45
N SER A 120 -4.31 -0.56 7.46
CA SER A 120 -4.31 0.77 6.84
C SER A 120 -4.77 1.84 7.81
N ASN A 121 -4.08 2.98 7.82
CA ASN A 121 -4.52 4.18 8.51
C ASN A 121 -5.86 4.74 7.98
N GLU A 122 -6.18 4.48 6.72
CA GLU A 122 -7.44 4.90 6.08
C GLU A 122 -8.59 3.91 6.32
N SER A 123 -8.29 2.72 6.84
CA SER A 123 -9.33 1.75 7.19
C SER A 123 -10.22 2.29 8.29
N ARG A 124 -11.45 1.76 8.38
CA ARG A 124 -12.40 2.15 9.44
C ARG A 124 -11.79 1.92 10.83
N TRP A 125 -11.01 0.85 11.01
CA TRP A 125 -10.32 0.56 12.26
C TRP A 125 -9.14 1.52 12.48
N GLY A 126 -8.30 1.75 11.48
CA GLY A 126 -7.18 2.69 11.54
C GLY A 126 -7.63 4.10 11.90
N LYS A 127 -8.69 4.60 11.25
CA LYS A 127 -9.27 5.93 11.55
C LYS A 127 -9.83 6.03 12.96
N SER A 128 -10.48 4.98 13.46
CA SER A 128 -11.06 4.98 14.81
C SER A 128 -10.01 4.84 15.90
N SER A 129 -8.87 4.23 15.59
CA SER A 129 -7.75 4.04 16.53
C SER A 129 -6.82 5.24 16.58
N TRP A 130 -6.95 6.17 15.62
CA TRP A 130 -6.09 7.33 15.52
C TRP A 130 -6.22 8.21 16.77
N ASP A 131 -5.08 8.56 17.34
CA ASP A 131 -4.97 9.43 18.52
C ASP A 131 -5.68 8.90 19.78
N THR A 132 -5.94 7.59 19.84
CA THR A 132 -6.54 6.93 21.02
C THR A 132 -5.48 6.56 22.03
N GLU A 133 -5.78 6.77 23.31
CA GLU A 133 -4.92 6.36 24.42
C GLU A 133 -4.91 4.82 24.60
N PRO A 134 -3.80 4.28 25.17
CA PRO A 134 -3.75 2.87 25.56
C PRO A 134 -4.89 2.55 26.54
N GLU A 135 -5.43 1.36 26.41
CA GLU A 135 -6.56 0.84 27.22
C GLU A 135 -7.94 1.45 26.89
N THR A 136 -8.05 2.31 25.88
CA THR A 136 -9.37 2.78 25.40
C THR A 136 -10.13 1.61 24.79
N ARG A 137 -11.33 1.37 25.27
CA ARG A 137 -12.24 0.36 24.71
C ARG A 137 -12.66 0.77 23.31
N LEU A 138 -12.07 0.15 22.27
CA LEU A 138 -12.60 0.23 20.90
C LEU A 138 -13.90 -0.59 20.78
N LEU A 139 -14.96 -0.05 21.40
CA LEU A 139 -16.27 -0.71 21.49
C LEU A 139 -17.04 -0.76 20.16
N PHE A 140 -16.56 -0.08 19.11
CA PHE A 140 -17.44 0.24 17.97
C PHE A 140 -17.16 -0.50 16.65
N LEU A 141 -16.10 -1.30 16.52
CA LEU A 141 -15.69 -1.76 15.19
C LEU A 141 -15.46 -3.25 15.01
N LEU A 142 -15.44 -4.00 16.08
CA LEU A 142 -15.31 -5.45 16.03
C LEU A 142 -16.49 -6.05 16.82
N PRO A 143 -17.05 -7.18 16.39
CA PRO A 143 -18.17 -7.81 17.07
C PRO A 143 -17.87 -8.27 18.51
N PHE A 144 -16.62 -8.09 18.97
CA PHE A 144 -16.13 -8.49 20.28
C PHE A 144 -15.46 -7.33 21.02
N ARG A 145 -15.59 -7.31 22.34
CA ARG A 145 -14.94 -6.33 23.23
C ARG A 145 -13.42 -6.49 23.18
N GLN A 146 -12.70 -5.51 22.67
CA GLN A 146 -11.25 -5.56 22.55
C GLN A 146 -10.57 -4.47 23.35
N PHE A 147 -9.42 -4.80 23.96
CA PHE A 147 -8.54 -3.87 24.65
C PHE A 147 -7.28 -3.66 23.83
N ILE A 148 -6.89 -2.41 23.62
CA ILE A 148 -5.65 -2.06 22.93
C ILE A 148 -4.58 -1.78 23.98
N LYS A 149 -3.42 -2.47 23.88
CA LYS A 149 -2.17 -2.11 24.56
C LYS A 149 -1.15 -1.68 23.52
N LEU A 150 -0.59 -0.50 23.70
CA LEU A 150 0.54 -0.05 22.89
C LEU A 150 1.83 -0.71 23.38
N LYS A 151 2.62 -1.23 22.45
CA LYS A 151 3.95 -1.76 22.74
C LYS A 151 4.89 -0.58 22.97
N LYS A 152 5.54 -0.53 24.14
CA LYS A 152 6.56 0.45 24.47
C LYS A 152 7.82 0.27 23.65
#